data_04b5f4c7ce336bd8651f11aa389c3ba3
#
_entry.id   04b5f4c7ce336bd8651f11aa389c3ba3
#
_cell.length_a   1.000
_cell.length_b   1.000
_cell.length_c   1.000
_cell.angle_alpha   90.00
_cell.angle_beta   90.00
_cell.angle_gamma   90.00
#
_symmetry.space_group_name_H-M   'P 1'
#
loop_
_entity.id
_entity.type
_entity.pdbx_description
1 polymer ?
#
loop_
_entity_poly.entity_id
_entity_poly.type
_entity_poly.pdbx_seq_one_letter_code
_entity_poly.pdbx_strand_id
1 'polypeptide(L)'
;MRRLILFGFVLLAVSVRVKADPVTPRQAAAVAERFLSAESPATKTANGSLRLTGTWPQVRTKGAASEPALFLFERDGGGYVVVAADDCSIPVIGYSATGRLPIDQLPCNLRSMLDWHASMIDYARNQHLPSPEATKTLWLSAAAPEGEGVLLETAHWNQVGHPYYDMIPTLNGESCPAGCVALAQAIIMRYHQWPLKGTGTLPGYYWEGGKTQMEGHDLGYAYDWSQMPLIFQEGQYTEEQGRQVARLLYDLAIMSEMNFTPGESSARADAELKLPRYFGTLANFRV
;
A
#
# COMPACT_ATOMS: atom_id res chain seq x y z
N MET A 1 59.13 42.30 -17.87
CA MET A 1 57.74 42.00 -18.20
C MET A 1 57.58 40.51 -18.14
N ARG A 2 57.04 39.97 -17.03
CA ARG A 2 56.75 38.53 -16.84
C ARG A 2 55.28 38.29 -17.22
N ARG A 3 55.02 37.53 -18.26
CA ARG A 3 53.66 37.09 -18.65
C ARG A 3 53.29 35.90 -17.79
N LEU A 4 52.27 36.09 -16.94
CA LEU A 4 51.60 35.02 -16.19
C LEU A 4 50.57 34.35 -17.14
N ILE A 5 50.79 33.08 -17.45
CA ILE A 5 49.83 32.26 -18.19
C ILE A 5 48.95 31.57 -17.16
N LEU A 6 47.68 31.98 -17.07
CA LEU A 6 46.66 31.35 -16.22
C LEU A 6 46.10 30.13 -16.98
N PHE A 7 46.45 28.93 -16.53
CA PHE A 7 45.78 27.69 -16.98
C PHE A 7 44.49 27.55 -16.23
N GLY A 8 43.36 27.83 -16.90
CA GLY A 8 42.04 27.54 -16.40
C GLY A 8 41.75 26.04 -16.52
N PHE A 9 41.72 25.33 -15.39
CA PHE A 9 41.19 23.99 -15.31
C PHE A 9 39.65 24.05 -15.39
N VAL A 10 39.08 23.70 -16.53
CA VAL A 10 37.65 23.45 -16.65
C VAL A 10 37.38 22.06 -16.07
N LEU A 11 36.89 22.01 -14.83
CA LEU A 11 36.35 20.78 -14.25
C LEU A 11 35.04 20.45 -14.97
N LEU A 12 35.10 19.53 -15.93
CA LEU A 12 33.90 18.93 -16.52
C LEU A 12 33.29 18.00 -15.46
N ALA A 13 32.29 18.48 -14.74
CA ALA A 13 31.49 17.63 -13.86
C ALA A 13 30.66 16.70 -14.75
N VAL A 14 31.18 15.52 -15.05
CA VAL A 14 30.42 14.42 -15.63
C VAL A 14 29.46 13.93 -14.53
N SER A 15 28.23 14.39 -14.57
CA SER A 15 27.14 13.81 -13.76
C SER A 15 26.88 12.41 -14.30
N VAL A 16 27.53 11.41 -13.72
CA VAL A 16 27.16 10.01 -13.91
C VAL A 16 25.77 9.84 -13.32
N ARG A 17 24.75 9.83 -14.18
CA ARG A 17 23.41 9.40 -13.77
C ARG A 17 23.51 7.90 -13.48
N VAL A 18 23.57 7.56 -12.22
CA VAL A 18 23.48 6.15 -11.78
C VAL A 18 22.05 5.71 -12.07
N LYS A 19 21.90 4.93 -13.11
CA LYS A 19 20.64 4.27 -13.46
C LYS A 19 20.39 3.14 -12.44
N ALA A 20 19.15 2.83 -12.16
CA ALA A 20 18.79 1.61 -11.45
C ALA A 20 19.27 0.38 -12.21
N ASP A 21 19.78 -0.63 -11.51
CA ASP A 21 20.37 -1.81 -12.10
C ASP A 21 19.46 -3.04 -11.94
N PRO A 22 19.31 -3.86 -13.00
CA PRO A 22 18.59 -5.13 -12.89
C PRO A 22 19.27 -6.06 -11.88
N VAL A 23 18.45 -6.68 -11.04
CA VAL A 23 18.88 -7.67 -10.05
C VAL A 23 18.86 -9.05 -10.66
N THR A 24 19.95 -9.79 -10.53
CA THR A 24 20.00 -11.18 -11.00
C THR A 24 19.25 -12.13 -10.07
N PRO A 25 18.77 -13.29 -10.57
CA PRO A 25 18.14 -14.31 -9.70
C PRO A 25 19.03 -14.75 -8.54
N ARG A 26 20.36 -14.77 -8.73
CA ARG A 26 21.32 -15.11 -7.68
C ARG A 26 21.41 -14.07 -6.57
N GLN A 27 21.41 -12.78 -6.94
CA GLN A 27 21.36 -11.67 -5.97
C GLN A 27 20.05 -11.69 -5.21
N ALA A 28 18.92 -11.85 -5.91
CA ALA A 28 17.60 -11.95 -5.31
C ALA A 28 17.49 -13.16 -4.33
N ALA A 29 18.04 -14.31 -4.69
CA ALA A 29 18.10 -15.47 -3.80
C ALA A 29 18.90 -15.18 -2.54
N ALA A 30 20.05 -14.52 -2.64
CA ALA A 30 20.86 -14.15 -1.48
C ALA A 30 20.12 -13.16 -0.56
N VAL A 31 19.32 -12.23 -1.11
CA VAL A 31 18.44 -11.35 -0.35
C VAL A 31 17.37 -12.15 0.37
N ALA A 32 16.67 -13.04 -0.35
CA ALA A 32 15.62 -13.88 0.19
C ALA A 32 16.11 -14.77 1.34
N GLU A 33 17.28 -15.38 1.20
CA GLU A 33 17.89 -16.23 2.25
C GLU A 33 18.22 -15.41 3.51
N ARG A 34 18.84 -14.23 3.35
CA ARG A 34 19.18 -13.37 4.48
C ARG A 34 17.93 -12.89 5.21
N PHE A 35 16.93 -12.43 4.45
CA PHE A 35 15.66 -11.96 5.00
C PHE A 35 14.95 -13.04 5.81
N LEU A 36 14.74 -14.22 5.23
CA LEU A 36 14.07 -15.34 5.90
C LEU A 36 14.85 -15.87 7.11
N SER A 37 16.17 -15.71 7.12
CA SER A 37 17.02 -16.10 8.27
C SER A 37 16.94 -15.10 9.42
N ALA A 38 16.67 -13.81 9.12
CA ALA A 38 16.50 -12.77 10.13
C ALA A 38 15.12 -12.81 10.77
N GLU A 39 14.05 -12.99 9.95
CA GLU A 39 12.65 -12.95 10.39
C GLU A 39 12.24 -14.10 11.32
N SER A 40 12.93 -15.23 11.30
CA SER A 40 12.51 -16.38 12.09
C SER A 40 13.67 -17.08 12.75
N PRO A 41 14.03 -16.69 13.97
CA PRO A 41 14.99 -17.45 14.79
C PRO A 41 14.56 -18.92 15.03
N ALA A 42 13.25 -19.18 15.07
CA ALA A 42 12.69 -20.52 15.23
C ALA A 42 12.81 -21.38 13.97
N THR A 43 12.95 -20.77 12.77
CA THR A 43 13.14 -21.51 11.51
C THR A 43 14.61 -21.80 11.18
N LYS A 44 15.56 -21.45 12.07
CA LYS A 44 16.95 -21.91 11.96
C LYS A 44 17.08 -23.46 11.94
N THR A 45 16.03 -24.17 12.32
CA THR A 45 15.93 -25.64 12.21
C THR A 45 15.28 -26.13 10.90
N ALA A 46 14.67 -25.25 10.11
CA ALA A 46 14.15 -25.61 8.79
C ALA A 46 15.30 -25.48 7.77
N ASN A 47 16.15 -26.50 7.67
CA ASN A 47 17.20 -26.65 6.65
C ASN A 47 16.59 -26.88 5.24
N GLY A 48 15.56 -26.11 4.86
CA GLY A 48 15.00 -26.19 3.53
C GLY A 48 15.76 -25.29 2.57
N SER A 49 16.18 -25.81 1.42
CA SER A 49 16.76 -25.00 0.37
C SER A 49 15.73 -24.03 -0.20
N LEU A 50 16.16 -22.80 -0.52
CA LEU A 50 15.35 -21.83 -1.20
C LEU A 50 15.42 -22.07 -2.70
N ARG A 51 14.27 -22.14 -3.36
CA ARG A 51 14.17 -22.43 -4.79
C ARG A 51 13.38 -21.34 -5.50
N LEU A 52 13.90 -20.87 -6.63
CA LEU A 52 13.15 -20.00 -7.54
C LEU A 52 12.02 -20.83 -8.18
N THR A 53 10.77 -20.46 -7.91
CA THR A 53 9.58 -21.14 -8.41
C THR A 53 8.91 -20.39 -9.56
N GLY A 54 9.21 -19.11 -9.73
CA GLY A 54 8.67 -18.35 -10.84
C GLY A 54 9.16 -16.92 -10.90
N THR A 55 8.69 -16.24 -11.91
CA THR A 55 8.92 -14.81 -12.14
C THR A 55 7.58 -14.11 -12.40
N TRP A 56 7.53 -12.80 -12.15
CA TRP A 56 6.36 -11.99 -12.44
C TRP A 56 6.74 -10.75 -13.28
N PRO A 57 5.99 -10.39 -14.33
CA PRO A 57 4.89 -11.18 -14.90
C PRO A 57 5.36 -12.55 -15.40
N GLN A 58 4.44 -13.53 -15.44
CA GLN A 58 4.75 -14.85 -15.99
C GLN A 58 5.01 -14.73 -17.48
N VAL A 59 6.21 -15.04 -17.93
CA VAL A 59 6.54 -15.10 -19.37
C VAL A 59 5.97 -16.40 -19.95
N ARG A 60 4.77 -16.30 -20.54
CA ARG A 60 4.08 -17.46 -21.14
C ARG A 60 4.42 -17.74 -22.60
N THR A 61 5.19 -16.89 -23.28
CA THR A 61 5.50 -17.04 -24.71
C THR A 61 7.00 -17.02 -24.99
N LYS A 62 7.49 -18.06 -25.66
CA LYS A 62 8.81 -18.06 -26.27
C LYS A 62 8.84 -16.96 -27.34
N GLY A 63 9.52 -15.85 -27.08
CA GLY A 63 9.75 -14.81 -28.09
C GLY A 63 9.62 -13.36 -27.60
N ALA A 64 8.94 -13.08 -26.51
CA ALA A 64 8.97 -11.76 -25.90
C ALA A 64 9.93 -11.83 -24.70
N ALA A 65 11.11 -11.26 -24.82
CA ALA A 65 12.05 -11.07 -23.71
C ALA A 65 11.54 -9.92 -22.83
N SER A 66 10.44 -10.17 -22.09
CA SER A 66 10.07 -9.30 -20.98
C SER A 66 10.99 -9.68 -19.81
N GLU A 67 11.86 -8.76 -19.43
CA GLU A 67 12.65 -8.95 -18.22
C GLU A 67 11.70 -9.07 -17.02
N PRO A 68 11.92 -10.04 -16.12
CA PRO A 68 11.07 -10.18 -14.95
C PRO A 68 11.16 -8.92 -14.09
N ALA A 69 10.03 -8.53 -13.51
CA ALA A 69 9.98 -7.45 -12.53
C ALA A 69 10.12 -7.99 -11.10
N LEU A 70 9.66 -9.23 -10.85
CA LEU A 70 9.75 -9.88 -9.56
C LEU A 70 10.23 -11.32 -9.70
N PHE A 71 10.94 -11.82 -8.69
CA PHE A 71 11.33 -13.20 -8.49
C PHE A 71 10.53 -13.80 -7.32
N LEU A 72 10.04 -15.02 -7.50
CA LEU A 72 9.26 -15.74 -6.51
C LEU A 72 10.07 -16.96 -6.05
N PHE A 73 10.36 -17.00 -4.76
CA PHE A 73 11.11 -18.10 -4.15
C PHE A 73 10.25 -18.83 -3.14
N GLU A 74 10.38 -20.15 -3.09
CA GLU A 74 9.77 -21.00 -2.05
C GLU A 74 10.85 -21.78 -1.30
N ARG A 75 10.61 -22.00 -0.02
CA ARG A 75 11.45 -22.83 0.83
C ARG A 75 10.90 -24.26 0.87
N ASP A 76 11.80 -25.25 0.81
CA ASP A 76 11.44 -26.63 1.09
C ASP A 76 10.92 -26.72 2.54
N GLY A 77 9.73 -27.32 2.72
CA GLY A 77 9.06 -27.35 4.02
C GLY A 77 8.03 -26.24 4.23
N GLY A 78 7.93 -25.29 3.32
CA GLY A 78 6.93 -24.20 3.33
C GLY A 78 7.53 -22.84 3.62
N GLY A 79 6.78 -21.81 3.22
CA GLY A 79 7.19 -20.43 3.20
C GLY A 79 7.65 -19.96 1.82
N TYR A 80 7.43 -18.68 1.55
CA TYR A 80 7.82 -18.06 0.28
C TYR A 80 8.25 -16.60 0.48
N VAL A 81 8.97 -16.08 -0.48
CA VAL A 81 9.34 -14.67 -0.54
C VAL A 81 9.30 -14.17 -1.97
N VAL A 82 8.79 -12.97 -2.16
CA VAL A 82 8.76 -12.23 -3.43
C VAL A 82 9.81 -11.14 -3.37
N VAL A 83 10.76 -11.16 -4.28
CA VAL A 83 11.89 -10.22 -4.35
C VAL A 83 11.82 -9.42 -5.64
N ALA A 84 12.07 -8.12 -5.57
CA ALA A 84 12.16 -7.27 -6.75
C ALA A 84 13.32 -7.73 -7.66
N ALA A 85 13.12 -7.59 -8.98
CA ALA A 85 14.15 -7.89 -9.98
C ALA A 85 14.88 -6.62 -10.46
N ASP A 86 14.78 -5.54 -9.67
CA ASP A 86 15.41 -4.26 -9.96
C ASP A 86 15.65 -3.49 -8.67
N ASP A 87 16.80 -2.82 -8.55
CA ASP A 87 17.17 -2.11 -7.34
C ASP A 87 16.49 -0.72 -7.20
N CYS A 88 15.67 -0.33 -8.17
CA CYS A 88 14.80 0.84 -8.04
C CYS A 88 13.67 0.63 -7.03
N SER A 89 13.38 -0.61 -6.66
CA SER A 89 12.34 -1.01 -5.71
C SER A 89 12.96 -1.57 -4.42
N ILE A 90 12.17 -1.59 -3.34
CA ILE A 90 12.56 -2.30 -2.12
C ILE A 90 12.81 -3.78 -2.42
N PRO A 91 13.83 -4.42 -1.78
CA PRO A 91 14.21 -5.78 -2.13
C PRO A 91 13.13 -6.83 -1.91
N VAL A 92 12.47 -6.83 -0.75
CA VAL A 92 11.42 -7.80 -0.42
C VAL A 92 10.05 -7.14 -0.54
N ILE A 93 9.24 -7.63 -1.47
CA ILE A 93 7.88 -7.13 -1.75
C ILE A 93 6.86 -7.78 -0.82
N GLY A 94 7.07 -9.04 -0.47
CA GLY A 94 6.20 -9.77 0.44
C GLY A 94 6.74 -11.16 0.75
N TYR A 95 6.28 -11.73 1.85
CA TYR A 95 6.70 -13.06 2.28
C TYR A 95 5.63 -13.76 3.13
N SER A 96 5.81 -15.05 3.29
CA SER A 96 5.11 -15.82 4.31
C SER A 96 6.08 -16.84 4.91
N ALA A 97 6.01 -17.03 6.22
CA ALA A 97 6.80 -18.02 6.92
C ALA A 97 6.30 -19.47 6.68
N THR A 98 5.08 -19.62 6.19
CA THR A 98 4.41 -20.90 5.97
C THR A 98 3.67 -20.95 4.64
N GLY A 99 3.21 -22.13 4.24
CA GLY A 99 2.43 -22.31 3.02
C GLY A 99 3.26 -22.24 1.74
N ARG A 100 2.57 -22.10 0.62
CA ARG A 100 3.13 -21.98 -0.74
C ARG A 100 2.43 -20.88 -1.50
N LEU A 101 3.08 -20.38 -2.53
CA LEU A 101 2.53 -19.37 -3.43
C LEU A 101 2.09 -20.01 -4.76
N PRO A 102 0.84 -20.46 -4.90
CA PRO A 102 0.36 -21.11 -6.12
C PRO A 102 0.19 -20.08 -7.24
N ILE A 103 1.24 -19.83 -8.03
CA ILE A 103 1.31 -18.78 -9.05
C ILE A 103 0.17 -18.86 -10.06
N ASP A 104 -0.31 -20.04 -10.37
CA ASP A 104 -1.41 -20.25 -11.33
C ASP A 104 -2.80 -20.01 -10.73
N GLN A 105 -2.91 -19.94 -9.41
CA GLN A 105 -4.19 -19.80 -8.66
C GLN A 105 -4.13 -18.67 -7.63
N LEU A 106 -3.40 -17.59 -7.94
CA LEU A 106 -3.34 -16.44 -7.05
C LEU A 106 -4.71 -15.80 -6.85
N PRO A 107 -5.07 -15.45 -5.61
CA PRO A 107 -6.20 -14.58 -5.33
C PRO A 107 -6.10 -13.26 -6.12
N CYS A 108 -7.23 -12.72 -6.54
CA CYS A 108 -7.25 -11.54 -7.42
C CYS A 108 -6.54 -10.32 -6.80
N ASN A 109 -6.68 -10.10 -5.50
CA ASN A 109 -6.02 -9.03 -4.76
C ASN A 109 -4.50 -9.20 -4.75
N LEU A 110 -3.98 -10.41 -4.51
CA LEU A 110 -2.56 -10.69 -4.54
C LEU A 110 -1.99 -10.52 -5.96
N ARG A 111 -2.72 -11.01 -6.97
CA ARG A 111 -2.35 -10.78 -8.38
C ARG A 111 -2.26 -9.29 -8.68
N SER A 112 -3.27 -8.50 -8.31
CA SER A 112 -3.27 -7.04 -8.53
C SER A 112 -2.10 -6.34 -7.83
N MET A 113 -1.74 -6.79 -6.63
CA MET A 113 -0.57 -6.26 -5.91
C MET A 113 0.74 -6.56 -6.67
N LEU A 114 0.92 -7.80 -7.15
CA LEU A 114 2.11 -8.17 -7.94
C LEU A 114 2.16 -7.42 -9.27
N ASP A 115 1.02 -7.26 -9.95
CA ASP A 115 0.92 -6.48 -11.20
C ASP A 115 1.26 -5.01 -10.96
N TRP A 116 0.80 -4.44 -9.85
CA TRP A 116 1.12 -3.06 -9.48
C TRP A 116 2.63 -2.88 -9.25
N HIS A 117 3.27 -3.72 -8.45
CA HIS A 117 4.73 -3.66 -8.24
C HIS A 117 5.51 -3.86 -9.53
N ALA A 118 5.09 -4.80 -10.38
CA ALA A 118 5.71 -5.02 -11.67
C ALA A 118 5.61 -3.79 -12.57
N SER A 119 4.45 -3.16 -12.63
CA SER A 119 4.23 -1.94 -13.44
C SER A 119 5.07 -0.75 -12.95
N MET A 120 5.27 -0.62 -11.64
CA MET A 120 6.12 0.43 -11.06
C MET A 120 7.59 0.23 -11.40
N ILE A 121 8.08 -1.01 -11.37
CA ILE A 121 9.44 -1.37 -11.76
C ILE A 121 9.64 -1.10 -13.26
N ASP A 122 8.69 -1.53 -14.10
CA ASP A 122 8.75 -1.30 -15.55
C ASP A 122 8.70 0.19 -15.88
N TYR A 123 7.88 0.97 -15.16
CA TYR A 123 7.87 2.43 -15.30
C TYR A 123 9.25 3.04 -14.96
N ALA A 124 9.84 2.65 -13.82
CA ALA A 124 11.16 3.16 -13.41
C ALA A 124 12.25 2.81 -14.44
N ARG A 125 12.25 1.59 -14.98
CA ARG A 125 13.15 1.15 -16.05
C ARG A 125 12.99 1.98 -17.32
N ASN A 126 11.76 2.18 -17.76
CA ASN A 126 11.45 2.93 -18.99
C ASN A 126 11.81 4.42 -18.86
N GLN A 127 11.67 4.99 -17.67
CA GLN A 127 12.04 6.37 -17.38
C GLN A 127 13.50 6.54 -16.98
N HIS A 128 14.28 5.44 -16.90
CA HIS A 128 15.67 5.45 -16.47
C HIS A 128 15.87 6.14 -15.10
N LEU A 129 14.95 5.88 -14.17
CA LEU A 129 15.02 6.47 -12.84
C LEU A 129 16.18 5.87 -12.04
N PRO A 130 16.86 6.66 -11.21
CA PRO A 130 17.90 6.15 -10.33
C PRO A 130 17.27 5.39 -9.16
N SER A 131 18.01 4.42 -8.61
CA SER A 131 17.61 3.77 -7.35
C SER A 131 17.63 4.79 -6.22
N PRO A 132 16.53 4.89 -5.43
CA PRO A 132 16.49 5.73 -4.24
C PRO A 132 17.56 5.31 -3.24
N GLU A 133 18.18 6.27 -2.53
CA GLU A 133 19.26 5.96 -1.59
C GLU A 133 18.79 5.05 -0.43
N ALA A 134 17.56 5.23 0.00
CA ALA A 134 16.94 4.36 1.00
C ALA A 134 16.82 2.90 0.54
N THR A 135 16.48 2.66 -0.73
CA THR A 135 16.40 1.30 -1.29
C THR A 135 17.76 0.66 -1.42
N LYS A 136 18.81 1.40 -1.78
CA LYS A 136 20.18 0.88 -1.84
C LYS A 136 20.65 0.34 -0.49
N THR A 137 20.35 1.06 0.59
CA THR A 137 20.65 0.59 1.95
C THR A 137 19.94 -0.73 2.26
N LEU A 138 18.67 -0.85 1.89
CA LEU A 138 17.90 -2.09 2.07
C LEU A 138 18.47 -3.26 1.26
N TRP A 139 18.94 -3.04 0.03
CA TRP A 139 19.61 -4.05 -0.78
C TRP A 139 20.93 -4.51 -0.20
N LEU A 140 21.68 -3.62 0.41
CA LEU A 140 22.98 -3.95 1.06
C LEU A 140 22.78 -4.69 2.37
N SER A 141 21.86 -4.24 3.20
CA SER A 141 21.59 -4.88 4.49
C SER A 141 20.89 -6.21 4.31
N ALA A 142 19.97 -6.31 3.36
CA ALA A 142 19.01 -7.42 3.17
C ALA A 142 18.54 -8.05 4.48
N ALA A 143 18.71 -7.31 5.55
CA ALA A 143 18.07 -7.54 6.81
C ALA A 143 16.62 -7.07 6.68
N ALA A 144 15.69 -7.74 7.30
CA ALA A 144 14.48 -7.08 7.76
C ALA A 144 14.91 -5.75 8.39
N PRO A 145 14.14 -4.66 8.22
CA PRO A 145 14.50 -3.40 8.85
C PRO A 145 14.87 -3.69 10.30
N GLU A 146 16.15 -3.44 10.66
CA GLU A 146 16.60 -3.59 12.04
C GLU A 146 15.86 -2.54 12.87
N GLY A 147 14.86 -2.99 13.57
CA GLY A 147 14.04 -2.25 14.48
C GLY A 147 12.90 -3.16 14.90
N GLU A 148 12.61 -3.20 16.17
CA GLU A 148 11.29 -3.66 16.59
C GLU A 148 10.31 -2.83 15.79
N GLY A 149 9.52 -3.49 14.93
CA GLY A 149 8.45 -2.83 14.19
C GLY A 149 7.61 -2.06 15.18
N VAL A 150 7.48 -0.75 14.99
CA VAL A 150 6.62 0.06 15.86
C VAL A 150 5.19 -0.40 15.59
N LEU A 151 4.61 -1.12 16.52
CA LEU A 151 3.19 -1.41 16.49
C LEU A 151 2.44 -0.10 16.74
N LEU A 152 1.90 0.48 15.68
CA LEU A 152 1.10 1.69 15.81
C LEU A 152 -0.22 1.35 16.51
N GLU A 153 -0.58 2.14 17.51
CA GLU A 153 -1.88 2.03 18.17
C GLU A 153 -2.96 2.64 17.26
N THR A 154 -3.45 1.85 16.32
CA THR A 154 -4.49 2.25 15.37
C THR A 154 -5.88 1.84 15.86
N ALA A 155 -6.91 2.40 15.24
CA ALA A 155 -8.29 2.04 15.56
C ALA A 155 -8.61 0.61 15.08
N HIS A 156 -9.31 -0.16 15.92
CA HIS A 156 -9.79 -1.51 15.63
C HIS A 156 -11.23 -1.46 15.09
N TRP A 157 -11.46 -0.60 14.11
CA TRP A 157 -12.78 -0.39 13.55
C TRP A 157 -13.11 -1.44 12.49
N ASN A 158 -14.40 -1.50 12.16
CA ASN A 158 -14.92 -2.41 11.15
C ASN A 158 -15.69 -1.61 10.07
N GLN A 159 -16.04 -2.25 8.97
CA GLN A 159 -16.90 -1.69 7.94
C GLN A 159 -18.36 -2.14 8.06
N VAL A 160 -18.65 -3.08 8.97
CA VAL A 160 -19.96 -3.65 9.24
C VAL A 160 -20.32 -3.54 10.71
N GLY A 161 -21.63 -3.54 11.01
CA GLY A 161 -22.13 -3.42 12.37
C GLY A 161 -22.23 -1.96 12.84
N HIS A 162 -22.96 -1.76 13.96
CA HIS A 162 -23.03 -0.47 14.61
C HIS A 162 -21.70 -0.13 15.31
N PRO A 163 -21.28 1.14 15.26
CA PRO A 163 -21.89 2.29 14.58
C PRO A 163 -21.43 2.49 13.12
N TYR A 164 -20.61 1.62 12.57
CA TYR A 164 -19.83 1.87 11.35
C TYR A 164 -20.66 2.09 10.10
N TYR A 165 -21.83 1.47 9.99
CA TYR A 165 -22.71 1.60 8.84
C TYR A 165 -23.99 2.44 9.10
N ASP A 166 -24.09 3.12 10.26
CA ASP A 166 -25.33 3.81 10.65
C ASP A 166 -25.77 4.92 9.70
N MET A 167 -24.84 5.49 8.95
CA MET A 167 -25.10 6.48 7.91
C MET A 167 -25.02 5.92 6.48
N ILE A 168 -24.65 4.65 6.33
CA ILE A 168 -24.52 4.00 5.03
C ILE A 168 -25.92 3.58 4.52
N PRO A 169 -26.23 3.76 3.22
CA PRO A 169 -27.53 3.36 2.70
C PRO A 169 -27.75 1.86 2.78
N THR A 170 -29.00 1.46 2.90
CA THR A 170 -29.44 0.08 2.78
C THR A 170 -29.86 -0.23 1.34
N LEU A 171 -29.70 -1.47 0.91
CA LEU A 171 -30.19 -1.95 -0.37
C LEU A 171 -31.18 -3.09 -0.15
N ASN A 172 -32.41 -2.92 -0.63
CA ASN A 172 -33.52 -3.89 -0.43
C ASN A 172 -33.79 -4.23 1.05
N GLY A 173 -33.54 -3.27 1.95
CA GLY A 173 -33.71 -3.47 3.40
C GLY A 173 -32.52 -4.13 4.12
N GLU A 174 -31.46 -4.47 3.39
CA GLU A 174 -30.23 -5.02 3.96
C GLU A 174 -29.17 -3.92 4.12
N SER A 175 -28.43 -3.96 5.23
CA SER A 175 -27.33 -3.03 5.50
C SER A 175 -26.13 -3.31 4.59
N CYS A 176 -25.54 -2.26 4.05
CA CYS A 176 -24.32 -2.34 3.26
C CYS A 176 -23.10 -2.01 4.11
N PRO A 177 -21.95 -2.65 3.89
CA PRO A 177 -20.68 -2.22 4.51
C PRO A 177 -20.30 -0.79 4.10
N ALA A 178 -19.61 -0.08 4.99
CA ALA A 178 -19.03 1.24 4.66
C ALA A 178 -17.95 1.16 3.56
N GLY A 179 -17.36 -0.01 3.39
CA GLY A 179 -16.33 -0.30 2.39
C GLY A 179 -14.90 -0.19 2.94
N CYS A 180 -14.05 -1.11 2.49
CA CYS A 180 -12.67 -1.26 3.00
C CYS A 180 -11.79 -0.02 2.74
N VAL A 181 -11.99 0.69 1.62
CA VAL A 181 -11.24 1.91 1.29
C VAL A 181 -11.59 3.03 2.27
N ALA A 182 -12.88 3.27 2.51
CA ALA A 182 -13.33 4.27 3.48
C ALA A 182 -12.82 3.92 4.89
N LEU A 183 -12.88 2.66 5.29
CA LEU A 183 -12.37 2.18 6.58
C LEU A 183 -10.87 2.40 6.73
N ALA A 184 -10.08 2.03 5.73
CA ALA A 184 -8.62 2.20 5.77
C ALA A 184 -8.22 3.68 5.90
N GLN A 185 -8.86 4.55 5.12
CA GLN A 185 -8.66 6.00 5.21
C GLN A 185 -9.07 6.54 6.57
N ALA A 186 -10.22 6.12 7.11
CA ALA A 186 -10.71 6.53 8.44
C ALA A 186 -9.74 6.14 9.57
N ILE A 187 -9.18 4.93 9.52
CA ILE A 187 -8.20 4.46 10.52
C ILE A 187 -6.93 5.31 10.48
N ILE A 188 -6.42 5.62 9.28
CA ILE A 188 -5.25 6.50 9.10
C ILE A 188 -5.56 7.90 9.63
N MET A 189 -6.71 8.49 9.27
CA MET A 189 -7.11 9.81 9.73
C MET A 189 -7.29 9.84 11.25
N ARG A 190 -7.87 8.80 11.85
CA ARG A 190 -8.02 8.68 13.30
C ARG A 190 -6.68 8.57 14.02
N TYR A 191 -5.73 7.82 13.49
CA TYR A 191 -4.38 7.71 14.05
C TYR A 191 -3.70 9.08 14.11
N HIS A 192 -3.79 9.87 13.04
CA HIS A 192 -3.22 11.20 12.97
C HIS A 192 -4.09 12.30 13.59
N GLN A 193 -5.33 12.01 13.94
CA GLN A 193 -6.35 12.98 14.37
C GLN A 193 -6.44 14.19 13.41
N TRP A 194 -6.45 13.90 12.13
CA TRP A 194 -6.39 14.88 11.04
C TRP A 194 -7.30 14.50 9.88
N PRO A 195 -7.92 15.51 9.20
CA PRO A 195 -7.93 16.95 9.50
C PRO A 195 -8.91 17.29 10.63
N LEU A 196 -8.88 18.54 11.10
CA LEU A 196 -9.92 19.01 12.04
C LEU A 196 -11.29 19.06 11.38
N LYS A 197 -11.35 19.31 10.06
CA LYS A 197 -12.55 19.27 9.23
C LYS A 197 -12.18 19.04 7.78
N GLY A 198 -13.11 18.48 7.00
CA GLY A 198 -12.98 18.43 5.56
C GLY A 198 -13.17 19.81 4.91
N THR A 199 -12.91 19.90 3.62
CA THR A 199 -12.96 21.15 2.85
C THR A 199 -13.81 20.97 1.60
N GLY A 200 -14.72 21.91 1.37
CA GLY A 200 -15.58 21.96 0.18
C GLY A 200 -16.76 21.00 0.26
N THR A 201 -17.35 20.73 -0.89
CA THR A 201 -18.55 19.91 -1.05
C THR A 201 -18.21 18.65 -1.82
N LEU A 202 -18.54 17.50 -1.29
CA LEU A 202 -18.47 16.21 -2.01
C LEU A 202 -19.55 16.22 -3.10
N PRO A 203 -19.22 15.92 -4.37
CA PRO A 203 -20.22 15.80 -5.41
C PRO A 203 -21.09 14.58 -5.21
N GLY A 204 -22.35 14.67 -5.65
CA GLY A 204 -23.18 13.50 -5.81
C GLY A 204 -22.67 12.60 -6.95
N TYR A 205 -23.04 11.34 -6.92
CA TYR A 205 -22.69 10.37 -7.96
C TYR A 205 -23.79 9.33 -8.16
N TYR A 206 -23.77 8.67 -9.31
CA TYR A 206 -24.72 7.61 -9.57
C TYR A 206 -24.32 6.31 -8.86
N TRP A 207 -25.15 5.85 -7.94
CA TRP A 207 -24.97 4.58 -7.21
C TRP A 207 -25.56 3.42 -8.01
N GLU A 208 -24.70 2.61 -8.60
CA GLU A 208 -25.11 1.52 -9.49
C GLU A 208 -25.89 0.41 -8.78
N GLY A 209 -25.47 0.01 -7.57
CA GLY A 209 -26.15 -1.00 -6.75
C GLY A 209 -27.58 -0.61 -6.44
N GLY A 210 -27.80 0.62 -6.01
CA GLY A 210 -29.13 1.18 -5.70
C GLY A 210 -29.89 1.70 -6.91
N LYS A 211 -29.27 1.79 -8.08
CA LYS A 211 -29.82 2.39 -9.30
C LYS A 211 -30.41 3.77 -9.07
N THR A 212 -29.74 4.58 -8.28
CA THR A 212 -30.19 5.90 -7.87
C THR A 212 -29.04 6.87 -7.73
N GLN A 213 -29.35 8.16 -7.61
CA GLN A 213 -28.37 9.20 -7.35
C GLN A 213 -28.07 9.29 -5.84
N MET A 214 -26.79 9.25 -5.49
CA MET A 214 -26.33 9.61 -4.16
C MET A 214 -26.15 11.11 -4.10
N GLU A 215 -26.70 11.73 -3.05
CA GLU A 215 -26.58 13.17 -2.84
C GLU A 215 -25.15 13.53 -2.36
N GLY A 216 -24.63 14.60 -2.92
CA GLY A 216 -23.43 15.24 -2.39
C GLY A 216 -23.72 16.02 -1.11
N HIS A 217 -22.70 16.34 -0.35
CA HIS A 217 -22.87 17.14 0.86
C HIS A 217 -21.61 17.94 1.22
N ASP A 218 -21.80 18.94 2.08
CA ASP A 218 -20.75 19.86 2.52
C ASP A 218 -19.93 19.27 3.67
N LEU A 219 -18.60 19.42 3.62
CA LEU A 219 -17.66 18.95 4.64
C LEU A 219 -17.30 20.01 5.69
N GLY A 220 -18.10 21.09 5.78
CA GLY A 220 -17.82 22.26 6.61
C GLY A 220 -17.87 22.08 8.13
N TYR A 221 -18.07 20.87 8.65
CA TYR A 221 -18.13 20.57 10.08
C TYR A 221 -16.82 19.98 10.61
N ALA A 222 -16.60 20.10 11.93
CA ALA A 222 -15.43 19.56 12.58
C ALA A 222 -15.62 18.09 12.97
N TYR A 223 -14.56 17.29 12.82
CA TYR A 223 -14.45 15.97 13.40
C TYR A 223 -13.94 16.09 14.84
N ASP A 224 -14.68 15.55 15.77
CA ASP A 224 -14.21 15.45 17.16
C ASP A 224 -13.48 14.14 17.39
N TRP A 225 -12.17 14.16 17.16
CA TRP A 225 -11.30 13.00 17.32
C TRP A 225 -11.29 12.44 18.73
N SER A 226 -11.61 13.27 19.74
CA SER A 226 -11.72 12.81 21.14
C SER A 226 -12.95 11.93 21.37
N GLN A 227 -13.97 12.08 20.53
CA GLN A 227 -15.20 11.27 20.54
C GLN A 227 -15.11 10.03 19.63
N MET A 228 -13.94 9.69 19.12
CA MET A 228 -13.72 8.52 18.28
C MET A 228 -12.82 7.51 18.99
N PRO A 229 -13.33 6.64 19.88
CA PRO A 229 -12.52 5.65 20.57
C PRO A 229 -11.86 4.68 19.60
N LEU A 230 -10.71 4.11 19.98
CA LEU A 230 -9.99 3.13 19.15
C LEU A 230 -10.76 1.81 19.00
N ILE A 231 -11.60 1.48 19.97
CA ILE A 231 -12.38 0.24 20.00
C ILE A 231 -13.83 0.60 20.35
N PHE A 232 -14.76 0.09 19.54
CA PHE A 232 -16.19 0.15 19.85
C PHE A 232 -16.62 -1.22 20.35
N GLN A 233 -17.13 -1.27 21.57
CA GLN A 233 -17.78 -2.45 22.14
C GLN A 233 -19.26 -2.13 22.35
N GLU A 234 -20.11 -3.06 22.01
CA GLU A 234 -21.55 -2.87 22.15
C GLU A 234 -21.93 -2.49 23.58
N GLY A 235 -22.72 -1.43 23.70
CA GLY A 235 -23.13 -0.88 25.00
C GLY A 235 -22.06 -0.09 25.76
N GLN A 236 -20.85 0.09 25.22
CA GLN A 236 -19.76 0.80 25.88
C GLN A 236 -19.37 2.12 25.20
N TYR A 237 -20.13 2.59 24.23
CA TYR A 237 -19.91 3.89 23.60
C TYR A 237 -21.20 4.73 23.63
N THR A 238 -21.03 6.05 23.58
CA THR A 238 -22.16 6.99 23.55
C THR A 238 -22.69 7.13 22.13
N GLU A 239 -23.93 7.59 21.99
CA GLU A 239 -24.52 7.90 20.68
C GLU A 239 -23.66 8.92 19.89
N GLU A 240 -23.09 9.93 20.59
CA GLU A 240 -22.20 10.92 19.98
C GLU A 240 -20.94 10.25 19.41
N GLN A 241 -20.30 9.36 20.17
CA GLN A 241 -19.11 8.62 19.69
C GLN A 241 -19.44 7.78 18.44
N GLY A 242 -20.56 7.08 18.47
CA GLY A 242 -21.02 6.31 17.30
C GLY A 242 -21.27 7.21 16.08
N ARG A 243 -21.94 8.34 16.30
CA ARG A 243 -22.27 9.31 15.25
C ARG A 243 -21.01 9.91 14.60
N GLN A 244 -19.98 10.24 15.38
CA GLN A 244 -18.72 10.80 14.86
C GLN A 244 -18.00 9.81 13.92
N VAL A 245 -17.92 8.54 14.27
CA VAL A 245 -17.29 7.52 13.43
C VAL A 245 -18.14 7.19 12.22
N ALA A 246 -19.45 7.03 12.37
CA ALA A 246 -20.37 6.77 11.27
C ALA A 246 -20.30 7.89 10.21
N ARG A 247 -20.23 9.15 10.66
CA ARG A 247 -20.07 10.31 9.77
C ARG A 247 -18.76 10.29 9.01
N LEU A 248 -17.63 10.05 9.70
CA LEU A 248 -16.33 9.98 9.04
C LEU A 248 -16.32 8.89 7.97
N LEU A 249 -16.83 7.70 8.27
CA LEU A 249 -16.93 6.61 7.30
C LEU A 249 -17.83 6.96 6.13
N TYR A 250 -18.97 7.60 6.39
CA TYR A 250 -19.88 8.04 5.34
C TYR A 250 -19.24 9.06 4.41
N ASP A 251 -18.57 10.09 4.94
CA ASP A 251 -17.89 11.11 4.14
C ASP A 251 -16.83 10.49 3.23
N LEU A 252 -16.02 9.58 3.76
CA LEU A 252 -14.99 8.88 2.99
C LEU A 252 -15.58 7.92 1.96
N ALA A 253 -16.69 7.27 2.28
CA ALA A 253 -17.40 6.41 1.34
C ALA A 253 -18.00 7.22 0.17
N ILE A 254 -18.65 8.36 0.45
CA ILE A 254 -19.17 9.26 -0.60
C ILE A 254 -18.02 9.85 -1.44
N MET A 255 -16.94 10.31 -0.80
CA MET A 255 -15.75 10.78 -1.52
C MET A 255 -15.19 9.71 -2.48
N SER A 256 -15.20 8.47 -2.05
CA SER A 256 -14.71 7.33 -2.82
C SER A 256 -15.71 6.82 -3.88
N GLU A 257 -16.86 7.49 -4.02
CA GLU A 257 -17.97 7.07 -4.90
C GLU A 257 -18.29 5.59 -4.72
N MET A 258 -18.51 5.19 -3.46
CA MET A 258 -18.69 3.80 -3.09
C MET A 258 -19.95 3.19 -3.73
N ASN A 259 -19.79 2.07 -4.42
CA ASN A 259 -20.90 1.26 -4.87
C ASN A 259 -21.31 0.31 -3.74
N PHE A 260 -22.29 0.71 -2.95
CA PHE A 260 -22.78 -0.04 -1.80
C PHE A 260 -23.62 -1.23 -2.25
N THR A 261 -23.27 -2.43 -1.76
CA THR A 261 -24.09 -3.64 -1.90
C THR A 261 -24.02 -4.47 -0.61
N PRO A 262 -25.07 -5.22 -0.25
CA PRO A 262 -25.02 -6.15 0.87
C PRO A 262 -23.86 -7.15 0.72
N GLY A 263 -23.08 -7.32 1.76
CA GLY A 263 -21.93 -8.22 1.77
C GLY A 263 -20.63 -7.65 1.18
N GLU A 264 -20.69 -6.72 0.20
CA GLU A 264 -19.52 -6.11 -0.39
C GLU A 264 -19.81 -4.68 -0.87
N SER A 265 -18.93 -3.72 -0.53
CA SER A 265 -18.98 -2.36 -1.08
C SER A 265 -17.64 -2.03 -1.72
N SER A 266 -17.67 -1.51 -2.94
CA SER A 266 -16.46 -1.25 -3.74
C SER A 266 -16.29 0.23 -4.08
N ALA A 267 -15.09 0.76 -3.87
CA ALA A 267 -14.73 2.13 -4.24
C ALA A 267 -14.30 2.22 -5.71
N ARG A 268 -14.33 3.43 -6.27
CA ARG A 268 -13.69 3.69 -7.56
C ARG A 268 -12.18 3.60 -7.44
N ALA A 269 -11.55 3.23 -8.55
CA ALA A 269 -10.09 3.02 -8.62
C ALA A 269 -9.26 4.29 -8.36
N ASP A 270 -9.86 5.49 -8.43
CA ASP A 270 -9.21 6.78 -8.22
C ASP A 270 -9.53 7.42 -6.85
N ALA A 271 -10.11 6.65 -5.93
CA ALA A 271 -10.55 7.14 -4.62
C ALA A 271 -9.42 7.79 -3.81
N GLU A 272 -8.20 7.22 -3.85
CA GLU A 272 -7.05 7.74 -3.13
C GLU A 272 -6.59 9.12 -3.64
N LEU A 273 -6.82 9.43 -4.91
CA LEU A 273 -6.45 10.72 -5.50
C LEU A 273 -7.35 11.85 -5.02
N LYS A 274 -8.54 11.55 -4.51
CA LYS A 274 -9.52 12.52 -4.01
C LYS A 274 -9.25 12.93 -2.57
N LEU A 275 -8.63 12.07 -1.76
CA LEU A 275 -8.37 12.32 -0.35
C LEU A 275 -7.65 13.65 -0.09
N PRO A 276 -6.54 14.00 -0.78
CA PRO A 276 -5.84 15.26 -0.58
C PRO A 276 -6.71 16.49 -0.89
N ARG A 277 -7.62 16.39 -1.84
CA ARG A 277 -8.49 17.49 -2.27
C ARG A 277 -9.47 17.90 -1.18
N TYR A 278 -10.06 16.95 -0.49
CA TYR A 278 -11.14 17.17 0.47
C TYR A 278 -10.67 17.17 1.92
N PHE A 279 -9.59 16.48 2.22
CA PHE A 279 -9.10 16.30 3.58
C PHE A 279 -7.65 16.80 3.79
N GLY A 280 -7.09 17.46 2.78
CA GLY A 280 -5.73 17.95 2.82
C GLY A 280 -4.69 16.86 2.56
N THR A 281 -3.47 17.28 2.26
CA THR A 281 -2.37 16.35 2.01
C THR A 281 -1.81 15.82 3.32
N LEU A 282 -1.61 14.51 3.39
CA LEU A 282 -0.76 13.86 4.40
C LEU A 282 0.73 14.24 4.20
N ALA A 283 1.03 15.21 3.33
CA ALA A 283 2.40 15.63 3.01
C ALA A 283 3.20 16.18 4.21
N ASN A 284 2.53 16.44 5.33
CA ASN A 284 3.16 16.86 6.59
C ASN A 284 3.42 15.70 7.57
N PHE A 285 2.98 14.49 7.25
CA PHE A 285 3.26 13.33 8.09
C PHE A 285 4.63 12.76 7.70
N ARG A 286 5.65 13.15 8.45
CA ARG A 286 6.92 12.43 8.46
C ARG A 286 6.78 11.30 9.47
N VAL A 287 6.92 10.08 8.99
CA VAL A 287 7.14 8.89 9.83
C VAL A 287 8.56 8.97 10.37
#